data_2993ee103d3fdb9d3752501603762901
#
_entry.id   2993ee103d3fdb9d3752501603762901
#
_cell.length_a   1.000
_cell.length_b   1.000
_cell.length_c   1.000
_cell.angle_alpha   90.00
_cell.angle_beta   90.00
_cell.angle_gamma   90.00
#
_symmetry.space_group_name_H-M   'P 1'
#
loop_
_entity.id
_entity.type
_entity.pdbx_description
1 polymer ?
#
loop_
_entity_poly.entity_id
_entity_poly.type
_entity_poly.pdbx_seq_one_letter_code
_entity_poly.pdbx_strand_id
1 'polypeptide(L)'
;GKKAKPGQVVVVERIEQPTKYAQPIGRIVEILGDYDDPGMEIEIALRKFDLPFEWPPEVREEARRLPDAVRRKDLAGRVDLRELPLVTIDGETAKDFDDAVYCEPQGKGFRLIVAIADVSHYVHPGSALDAEGFNRGNSVYFPRRVIPMLPEKLSNGLCSLVPHEDRLCMACDMIVSASGKV
;
A
#
# COMPACT_ATOMS: atom_id res chain seq x y z
N GLY A 1 8.00 14.52 -31.19
CA GLY A 1 8.11 13.40 -30.25
C GLY A 1 9.54 13.05 -29.93
N LYS A 2 9.77 12.27 -28.89
CA LYS A 2 11.09 11.74 -28.55
C LYS A 2 11.58 10.80 -29.67
N LYS A 3 12.90 10.75 -29.91
CA LYS A 3 13.50 9.83 -30.90
C LYS A 3 13.94 8.58 -30.17
N ALA A 4 13.28 7.44 -30.45
CA ALA A 4 13.70 6.15 -29.95
C ALA A 4 14.63 5.43 -30.93
N LYS A 5 15.39 4.46 -30.41
CA LYS A 5 16.24 3.56 -31.19
C LYS A 5 15.52 2.22 -31.40
N PRO A 6 15.89 1.43 -32.43
CA PRO A 6 15.42 0.06 -32.56
C PRO A 6 15.74 -0.76 -31.31
N GLY A 7 14.80 -1.59 -30.86
CA GLY A 7 14.91 -2.39 -29.63
C GLY A 7 14.41 -1.74 -28.37
N GLN A 8 14.10 -0.44 -28.41
CA GLN A 8 13.56 0.25 -27.23
C GLN A 8 12.04 0.11 -27.10
N VAL A 9 11.58 -0.03 -25.85
CA VAL A 9 10.18 0.03 -25.48
C VAL A 9 9.77 1.48 -25.29
N VAL A 10 8.63 1.86 -25.88
CA VAL A 10 8.14 3.23 -25.88
C VAL A 10 6.67 3.31 -25.57
N VAL A 11 6.25 4.41 -24.97
CA VAL A 11 4.84 4.79 -24.87
C VAL A 11 4.50 5.72 -26.04
N VAL A 12 3.44 5.37 -26.76
CA VAL A 12 2.99 6.11 -27.93
C VAL A 12 1.61 6.70 -27.68
N GLU A 13 1.49 8.00 -27.78
CA GLU A 13 0.21 8.68 -27.85
C GLU A 13 -0.31 8.59 -29.28
N ARG A 14 -1.50 8.03 -29.46
CA ARG A 14 -2.14 7.91 -30.77
C ARG A 14 -2.77 9.25 -31.15
N ILE A 15 -2.31 9.84 -32.28
CA ILE A 15 -2.80 11.11 -32.83
C ILE A 15 -3.93 10.86 -33.81
N GLU A 16 -3.78 9.85 -34.70
CA GLU A 16 -4.78 9.51 -35.69
C GLU A 16 -5.20 8.04 -35.58
N GLN A 17 -6.50 7.81 -35.63
CA GLN A 17 -7.06 6.46 -35.63
C GLN A 17 -6.77 5.77 -36.98
N PRO A 18 -6.56 4.43 -36.99
CA PRO A 18 -6.44 3.70 -38.23
C PRO A 18 -7.78 3.78 -39.01
N THR A 19 -7.69 3.88 -40.31
CA THR A 19 -8.82 3.79 -41.22
C THR A 19 -8.62 2.63 -42.20
N LYS A 20 -9.64 2.34 -43.03
CA LYS A 20 -9.49 1.32 -44.08
C LYS A 20 -8.30 1.62 -45.04
N TYR A 21 -7.92 2.90 -45.16
CA TYR A 21 -6.96 3.36 -46.14
C TYR A 21 -5.71 4.01 -45.54
N ALA A 22 -5.63 4.19 -44.23
CA ALA A 22 -4.52 4.84 -43.55
C ALA A 22 -4.10 4.11 -42.29
N GLN A 23 -2.78 3.98 -42.11
CA GLN A 23 -2.19 3.47 -40.87
C GLN A 23 -2.35 4.48 -39.73
N PRO A 24 -2.41 4.02 -38.46
CA PRO A 24 -2.46 4.92 -37.31
C PRO A 24 -1.17 5.77 -37.23
N ILE A 25 -1.33 7.05 -36.88
CA ILE A 25 -0.21 7.93 -36.60
C ILE A 25 -0.12 8.14 -35.07
N GLY A 26 1.07 7.98 -34.55
CA GLY A 26 1.37 8.19 -33.14
C GLY A 26 2.62 9.02 -32.88
N ARG A 27 2.70 9.55 -31.68
CA ARG A 27 3.85 10.29 -31.18
C ARG A 27 4.45 9.57 -30.00
N ILE A 28 5.77 9.32 -30.00
CA ILE A 28 6.47 8.78 -28.86
C ILE A 28 6.50 9.86 -27.76
N VAL A 29 5.87 9.54 -26.62
CA VAL A 29 5.79 10.42 -25.43
C VAL A 29 6.78 10.01 -24.36
N GLU A 30 7.07 8.70 -24.24
CA GLU A 30 8.02 8.17 -23.26
C GLU A 30 8.89 7.08 -23.89
N ILE A 31 10.15 6.97 -23.45
CA ILE A 31 11.06 5.86 -23.76
C ILE A 31 11.35 5.18 -22.44
N LEU A 32 10.98 3.92 -22.31
CA LEU A 32 11.10 3.15 -21.05
C LEU A 32 12.49 2.57 -20.86
N GLY A 33 13.16 2.18 -21.96
CA GLY A 33 14.46 1.52 -21.96
C GLY A 33 14.54 0.47 -23.06
N ASP A 34 15.55 -0.38 -23.01
CA ASP A 34 15.69 -1.47 -23.95
C ASP A 34 14.78 -2.64 -23.54
N TYR A 35 14.28 -3.39 -24.53
CA TYR A 35 13.31 -4.47 -24.28
C TYR A 35 13.85 -5.54 -23.31
N ASP A 36 15.16 -5.79 -23.33
CA ASP A 36 15.82 -6.80 -22.51
C ASP A 36 16.26 -6.26 -21.13
N ASP A 37 15.93 -5.01 -20.78
CA ASP A 37 16.27 -4.44 -19.49
C ASP A 37 15.53 -5.19 -18.36
N PRO A 38 16.22 -5.53 -17.25
CA PRO A 38 15.59 -6.20 -16.12
C PRO A 38 14.42 -5.38 -15.54
N GLY A 39 13.23 -6.00 -15.44
CA GLY A 39 12.02 -5.36 -14.94
C GLY A 39 11.20 -4.60 -15.98
N MET A 40 11.60 -4.63 -17.26
CA MET A 40 10.87 -3.99 -18.34
C MET A 40 9.42 -4.48 -18.44
N GLU A 41 9.16 -5.74 -18.12
CA GLU A 41 7.81 -6.32 -18.07
C GLU A 41 6.91 -5.59 -17.05
N ILE A 42 7.48 -5.14 -15.92
CA ILE A 42 6.74 -4.36 -14.90
C ILE A 42 6.47 -2.96 -15.44
N GLU A 43 7.47 -2.30 -16.03
CA GLU A 43 7.31 -0.96 -16.61
C GLU A 43 6.24 -0.94 -17.72
N ILE A 44 6.19 -1.99 -18.54
CA ILE A 44 5.15 -2.17 -19.57
C ILE A 44 3.78 -2.36 -18.89
N ALA A 45 3.69 -3.21 -17.87
CA ALA A 45 2.44 -3.48 -17.17
C ALA A 45 1.87 -2.22 -16.50
N LEU A 46 2.71 -1.40 -15.85
CA LEU A 46 2.31 -0.17 -15.22
C LEU A 46 1.61 0.79 -16.19
N ARG A 47 2.16 0.96 -17.41
CA ARG A 47 1.55 1.84 -18.45
C ARG A 47 0.35 1.18 -19.12
N LYS A 48 0.44 -0.13 -19.40
CA LYS A 48 -0.64 -0.87 -20.07
C LYS A 48 -1.94 -0.87 -19.28
N PHE A 49 -1.85 -0.92 -17.96
CA PHE A 49 -2.99 -0.97 -17.05
C PHE A 49 -3.25 0.36 -16.34
N ASP A 50 -2.54 1.42 -16.74
CA ASP A 50 -2.66 2.76 -16.16
C ASP A 50 -2.55 2.77 -14.62
N LEU A 51 -1.60 2.00 -14.10
CA LEU A 51 -1.39 1.89 -12.66
C LEU A 51 -0.65 3.12 -12.13
N PRO A 52 -1.13 3.76 -11.05
CA PRO A 52 -0.49 4.94 -10.47
C PRO A 52 0.77 4.55 -9.69
N PHE A 53 1.93 4.57 -10.33
CA PHE A 53 3.21 4.15 -9.73
C PHE A 53 4.06 5.31 -9.19
N GLU A 54 3.76 6.55 -9.57
CA GLU A 54 4.41 7.75 -9.05
C GLU A 54 3.52 8.42 -8.00
N TRP A 55 4.17 9.01 -6.99
CA TRP A 55 3.44 9.80 -5.99
C TRP A 55 3.31 11.25 -6.45
N PRO A 56 2.11 11.84 -6.42
CA PRO A 56 1.92 13.28 -6.61
C PRO A 56 2.77 14.10 -5.62
N PRO A 57 3.22 15.32 -5.99
CA PRO A 57 4.03 16.18 -5.12
C PRO A 57 3.39 16.46 -3.76
N GLU A 58 2.09 16.69 -3.72
CA GLU A 58 1.30 16.93 -2.50
C GLU A 58 1.28 15.74 -1.56
N VAL A 59 1.18 14.52 -2.11
CA VAL A 59 1.24 13.26 -1.33
C VAL A 59 2.63 13.08 -0.71
N ARG A 60 3.69 13.32 -1.50
CA ARG A 60 5.07 13.26 -1.01
C ARG A 60 5.32 14.26 0.11
N GLU A 61 4.81 15.47 -0.04
CA GLU A 61 4.97 16.52 0.97
C GLU A 61 4.19 16.19 2.24
N GLU A 62 2.97 15.67 2.14
CA GLU A 62 2.18 15.25 3.29
C GLU A 62 2.85 14.07 4.01
N ALA A 63 3.28 13.04 3.28
CA ALA A 63 4.01 11.89 3.84
C ALA A 63 5.31 12.31 4.54
N ARG A 64 6.04 13.31 4.00
CA ARG A 64 7.26 13.82 4.62
C ARG A 64 7.03 14.49 5.98
N ARG A 65 5.85 15.09 6.18
CA ARG A 65 5.46 15.74 7.45
C ARG A 65 5.05 14.78 8.54
N LEU A 66 4.76 13.53 8.21
CA LEU A 66 4.43 12.50 9.19
C LEU A 66 5.63 12.26 10.11
N PRO A 67 5.40 11.90 11.38
CA PRO A 67 6.47 11.53 12.31
C PRO A 67 7.15 10.23 11.84
N ASP A 68 8.34 9.96 12.36
CA ASP A 68 9.05 8.70 12.09
C ASP A 68 8.70 7.60 13.10
N ALA A 69 8.04 7.96 14.21
CA ALA A 69 7.58 7.05 15.24
C ALA A 69 6.31 7.58 15.92
N VAL A 70 5.63 6.73 16.66
CA VAL A 70 4.49 7.12 17.50
C VAL A 70 4.95 8.11 18.56
N ARG A 71 4.26 9.23 18.67
CA ARG A 71 4.60 10.30 19.62
C ARG A 71 3.85 10.12 20.93
N ARG A 72 4.42 10.55 22.03
CA ARG A 72 3.78 10.49 23.36
C ARG A 72 2.35 11.07 23.38
N LYS A 73 2.11 12.15 22.64
CA LYS A 73 0.79 12.77 22.54
C LYS A 73 -0.24 11.88 21.83
N ASP A 74 0.21 11.00 20.95
CA ASP A 74 -0.66 10.11 20.14
C ASP A 74 -1.17 8.93 21.00
N LEU A 75 -0.60 8.72 22.20
CA LEU A 75 -1.01 7.69 23.17
C LEU A 75 -2.18 8.12 24.06
N ALA A 76 -2.52 9.42 24.08
CA ALA A 76 -3.56 9.94 24.97
C ALA A 76 -4.93 9.30 24.65
N GLY A 77 -5.59 8.75 25.68
CA GLY A 77 -6.90 8.11 25.57
C GLY A 77 -6.90 6.73 24.93
N ARG A 78 -5.72 6.14 24.67
CA ARG A 78 -5.60 4.79 24.13
C ARG A 78 -5.36 3.76 25.24
N VAL A 79 -5.80 2.54 24.97
CA VAL A 79 -5.53 1.37 25.83
C VAL A 79 -4.18 0.78 25.43
N ASP A 80 -3.33 0.49 26.43
CA ASP A 80 -2.04 -0.15 26.20
C ASP A 80 -2.20 -1.67 26.05
N LEU A 81 -1.86 -2.19 24.88
CA LEU A 81 -1.91 -3.63 24.55
C LEU A 81 -0.51 -4.25 24.41
N ARG A 82 0.57 -3.52 24.72
CA ARG A 82 1.96 -3.97 24.48
C ARG A 82 2.37 -5.19 25.30
N GLU A 83 1.71 -5.44 26.43
CA GLU A 83 1.96 -6.63 27.27
C GLU A 83 1.25 -7.90 26.72
N LEU A 84 0.36 -7.77 25.77
CA LEU A 84 -0.30 -8.90 25.15
C LEU A 84 0.61 -9.51 24.06
N PRO A 85 0.77 -10.84 24.03
CA PRO A 85 1.57 -11.51 22.99
C PRO A 85 0.78 -11.61 21.69
N LEU A 86 0.50 -10.45 21.09
CA LEU A 86 -0.10 -10.33 19.77
C LEU A 86 0.86 -10.91 18.71
N VAL A 87 0.31 -11.57 17.72
CA VAL A 87 1.06 -12.14 16.58
C VAL A 87 0.48 -11.66 15.26
N THR A 88 1.33 -11.46 14.26
CA THR A 88 0.95 -11.28 12.86
C THR A 88 1.14 -12.59 12.11
N ILE A 89 0.30 -12.89 11.11
CA ILE A 89 0.33 -14.14 10.35
C ILE A 89 0.35 -13.82 8.87
N ASP A 90 1.51 -13.45 8.37
CA ASP A 90 1.73 -12.95 7.02
C ASP A 90 2.74 -13.81 6.26
N GLY A 91 2.95 -13.51 4.99
CA GLY A 91 3.99 -14.14 4.21
C GLY A 91 5.40 -13.77 4.72
N GLU A 92 6.37 -14.67 4.55
CA GLU A 92 7.74 -14.52 5.06
C GLU A 92 8.43 -13.21 4.60
N THR A 93 8.06 -12.69 3.45
CA THR A 93 8.64 -11.47 2.87
C THR A 93 7.79 -10.22 3.07
N ALA A 94 6.65 -10.32 3.76
CA ALA A 94 5.79 -9.19 4.05
C ALA A 94 6.49 -8.15 4.93
N LYS A 95 6.15 -6.88 4.72
CA LYS A 95 6.65 -5.74 5.51
C LYS A 95 5.52 -4.84 5.99
N ASP A 96 4.34 -5.06 5.48
CA ASP A 96 3.10 -4.32 5.69
C ASP A 96 2.13 -5.18 6.51
N PHE A 97 2.41 -5.28 7.81
CA PHE A 97 1.59 -6.05 8.75
C PHE A 97 0.39 -5.21 9.19
N ASP A 98 -0.73 -5.38 8.49
CA ASP A 98 -1.93 -4.57 8.71
C ASP A 98 -2.71 -5.01 9.96
N ASP A 99 -2.63 -6.29 10.34
CA ASP A 99 -3.36 -6.86 11.46
C ASP A 99 -2.50 -7.74 12.37
N ALA A 100 -2.93 -7.83 13.63
CA ALA A 100 -2.37 -8.73 14.61
C ALA A 100 -3.49 -9.33 15.46
N VAL A 101 -3.29 -10.54 15.92
CA VAL A 101 -4.29 -11.28 16.70
C VAL A 101 -3.71 -11.79 17.99
N TYR A 102 -4.57 -11.88 19.01
CA TYR A 102 -4.30 -12.56 20.28
C TYR A 102 -5.51 -13.42 20.64
N CYS A 103 -5.26 -14.62 21.12
CA CYS A 103 -6.32 -15.53 21.55
C CYS A 103 -5.92 -16.27 22.83
N GLU A 104 -6.82 -16.32 23.80
CA GLU A 104 -6.66 -17.09 25.02
C GLU A 104 -7.94 -17.85 25.38
N PRO A 105 -7.85 -19.02 26.05
CA PRO A 105 -9.03 -19.71 26.57
C PRO A 105 -9.73 -18.84 27.62
N GLN A 106 -11.06 -18.75 27.53
CA GLN A 106 -11.90 -18.05 28.53
C GLN A 106 -13.17 -18.84 28.81
N GLY A 107 -13.27 -19.41 30.00
CA GLY A 107 -14.35 -20.30 30.38
C GLY A 107 -14.45 -21.51 29.46
N LYS A 108 -15.59 -21.69 28.76
CA LYS A 108 -15.79 -22.72 27.74
C LYS A 108 -15.48 -22.26 26.31
N GLY A 109 -15.04 -21.06 26.15
CA GLY A 109 -14.75 -20.42 24.86
C GLY A 109 -13.39 -19.77 24.85
N PHE A 110 -13.28 -18.66 24.13
CA PHE A 110 -12.02 -17.94 23.93
C PHE A 110 -12.25 -16.43 24.02
N ARG A 111 -11.26 -15.71 24.53
CA ARG A 111 -11.10 -14.28 24.28
C ARG A 111 -10.25 -14.11 23.05
N LEU A 112 -10.73 -13.34 22.07
CA LEU A 112 -10.03 -13.03 20.84
C LEU A 112 -9.90 -11.52 20.72
N ILE A 113 -8.68 -11.04 20.53
CA ILE A 113 -8.40 -9.63 20.19
C ILE A 113 -7.88 -9.60 18.76
N VAL A 114 -8.49 -8.76 17.94
CA VAL A 114 -8.03 -8.41 16.59
C VAL A 114 -7.64 -6.95 16.60
N ALA A 115 -6.38 -6.66 16.31
CA ALA A 115 -5.84 -5.32 16.23
C ALA A 115 -5.52 -5.00 14.76
N ILE A 116 -6.03 -3.87 14.26
CA ILE A 116 -5.79 -3.38 12.91
C ILE A 116 -5.02 -2.06 13.02
N ALA A 117 -3.99 -1.87 12.21
CA ALA A 117 -3.22 -0.62 12.18
C ALA A 117 -4.14 0.60 12.00
N ASP A 118 -4.00 1.60 12.89
CA ASP A 118 -4.85 2.81 12.87
C ASP A 118 -4.36 3.79 11.79
N VAL A 119 -4.63 3.45 10.53
CA VAL A 119 -4.32 4.29 9.38
C VAL A 119 -5.01 5.64 9.47
N SER A 120 -6.23 5.69 10.04
CA SER A 120 -7.03 6.91 10.15
C SER A 120 -6.42 8.00 11.04
N HIS A 121 -5.50 7.61 11.93
CA HIS A 121 -4.73 8.56 12.73
C HIS A 121 -3.79 9.43 11.88
N TYR A 122 -3.32 8.91 10.77
CA TYR A 122 -2.34 9.57 9.89
C TYR A 122 -2.95 10.06 8.58
N VAL A 123 -3.89 9.32 8.03
CA VAL A 123 -4.58 9.64 6.78
C VAL A 123 -5.95 10.24 7.12
N HIS A 124 -6.06 11.56 6.97
CA HIS A 124 -7.29 12.26 7.31
C HIS A 124 -8.21 12.41 6.09
N PRO A 125 -9.53 12.32 6.27
CA PRO A 125 -10.48 12.52 5.18
C PRO A 125 -10.25 13.84 4.44
N GLY A 126 -10.17 13.78 3.11
CA GLY A 126 -9.94 14.93 2.24
C GLY A 126 -8.48 15.38 2.13
N SER A 127 -7.53 14.68 2.76
CA SER A 127 -6.10 14.93 2.59
C SER A 127 -5.58 14.41 1.25
N ALA A 128 -4.37 14.79 0.86
CA ALA A 128 -3.74 14.28 -0.36
C ALA A 128 -3.47 12.76 -0.26
N LEU A 129 -3.10 12.27 0.92
CA LEU A 129 -2.95 10.83 1.20
C LEU A 129 -4.27 10.07 1.05
N ASP A 130 -5.38 10.62 1.54
CA ASP A 130 -6.70 10.03 1.42
C ASP A 130 -7.16 9.96 -0.05
N ALA A 131 -7.04 11.07 -0.77
CA ALA A 131 -7.41 11.15 -2.18
C ALA A 131 -6.61 10.15 -3.04
N GLU A 132 -5.29 10.04 -2.80
CA GLU A 132 -4.44 9.11 -3.54
C GLU A 132 -4.66 7.66 -3.12
N GLY A 133 -4.91 7.38 -1.84
CA GLY A 133 -5.29 6.06 -1.36
C GLY A 133 -6.58 5.58 -2.02
N PHE A 134 -7.57 6.46 -2.15
CA PHE A 134 -8.81 6.17 -2.88
C PHE A 134 -8.58 5.95 -4.38
N ASN A 135 -7.73 6.77 -5.01
CA ASN A 135 -7.37 6.64 -6.43
C ASN A 135 -6.69 5.29 -6.72
N ARG A 136 -5.77 4.84 -5.84
CA ARG A 136 -5.08 3.55 -5.99
C ARG A 136 -5.96 2.35 -5.67
N GLY A 137 -6.81 2.47 -4.65
CA GLY A 137 -7.77 1.46 -4.22
C GLY A 137 -7.16 0.25 -3.49
N ASN A 138 -5.96 -0.19 -3.88
CA ASN A 138 -5.19 -1.28 -3.25
C ASN A 138 -3.70 -1.15 -3.55
N SER A 139 -2.88 -2.00 -2.92
CA SER A 139 -1.50 -2.23 -3.33
C SER A 139 -1.44 -3.25 -4.47
N VAL A 140 -0.48 -3.08 -5.40
CA VAL A 140 -0.26 -4.02 -6.51
C VAL A 140 1.09 -4.70 -6.32
N TYR A 141 1.08 -6.02 -6.21
CA TYR A 141 2.26 -6.83 -5.92
C TYR A 141 2.81 -7.48 -7.20
N PHE A 142 4.01 -7.07 -7.60
CA PHE A 142 4.81 -7.74 -8.61
C PHE A 142 5.88 -8.62 -7.93
N PRO A 143 6.46 -9.62 -8.61
CA PRO A 143 7.43 -10.54 -7.99
C PRO A 143 8.63 -9.86 -7.31
N ARG A 144 9.01 -8.66 -7.76
CA ARG A 144 10.20 -7.92 -7.26
C ARG A 144 9.91 -6.46 -6.91
N ARG A 145 8.66 -6.02 -7.00
CA ARG A 145 8.25 -4.64 -6.76
C ARG A 145 6.81 -4.58 -6.27
N VAL A 146 6.58 -3.76 -5.27
CA VAL A 146 5.23 -3.42 -4.83
C VAL A 146 4.94 -1.98 -5.24
N ILE A 147 3.74 -1.74 -5.75
CA ILE A 147 3.17 -0.41 -5.92
C ILE A 147 2.16 -0.23 -4.78
N PRO A 148 2.56 0.38 -3.67
CA PRO A 148 1.74 0.41 -2.47
C PRO A 148 0.58 1.40 -2.60
N MET A 149 -0.55 1.12 -1.92
CA MET A 149 -1.70 2.02 -1.84
C MET A 149 -1.37 3.31 -1.09
N LEU A 150 -0.55 3.22 -0.05
CA LEU A 150 -0.06 4.35 0.74
C LEU A 150 1.48 4.39 0.71
N PRO A 151 2.10 5.59 0.88
CA PRO A 151 3.55 5.68 0.93
C PRO A 151 4.18 4.73 1.96
N GLU A 152 5.36 4.19 1.66
CA GLU A 152 6.04 3.19 2.50
C GLU A 152 6.29 3.66 3.94
N LYS A 153 6.39 4.97 4.17
CA LYS A 153 6.45 5.56 5.52
C LYS A 153 5.23 5.19 6.37
N LEU A 154 4.08 4.96 5.73
CA LEU A 154 2.86 4.44 6.35
C LEU A 154 2.81 2.92 6.25
N SER A 155 2.76 2.36 5.03
CA SER A 155 2.47 0.95 4.83
C SER A 155 3.51 0.01 5.44
N ASN A 156 4.80 0.34 5.37
CA ASN A 156 5.89 -0.46 5.95
C ASN A 156 6.43 0.14 7.27
N GLY A 157 5.90 1.31 7.66
CA GLY A 157 6.35 2.08 8.82
C GLY A 157 5.28 2.23 9.88
N LEU A 158 4.69 3.43 9.98
CA LEU A 158 3.76 3.80 11.07
C LEU A 158 2.51 2.92 11.15
N CYS A 159 2.06 2.35 10.04
CA CYS A 159 0.88 1.49 9.94
C CYS A 159 1.24 0.00 9.78
N SER A 160 2.51 -0.40 9.98
CA SER A 160 2.90 -1.80 10.00
C SER A 160 3.12 -2.27 11.43
N LEU A 161 2.40 -3.30 11.89
CA LEU A 161 2.45 -3.84 13.25
C LEU A 161 3.71 -4.72 13.46
N VAL A 162 4.88 -4.14 13.18
CA VAL A 162 6.17 -4.83 13.31
C VAL A 162 6.53 -5.09 14.77
N PRO A 163 7.26 -6.20 15.08
CA PRO A 163 7.69 -6.51 16.43
C PRO A 163 8.56 -5.41 17.05
N HIS A 164 8.40 -5.21 18.37
CA HIS A 164 9.24 -4.32 19.20
C HIS A 164 9.15 -2.83 18.87
N GLU A 165 8.13 -2.42 18.11
CA GLU A 165 7.89 -1.02 17.79
C GLU A 165 6.50 -0.60 18.26
N ASP A 166 6.41 0.58 18.87
CA ASP A 166 5.10 1.15 19.23
C ASP A 166 4.31 1.46 17.95
N ARG A 167 3.09 0.95 17.88
CA ARG A 167 2.16 1.21 16.77
C ARG A 167 0.77 1.54 17.32
N LEU A 168 0.06 2.39 16.59
CA LEU A 168 -1.32 2.69 16.89
C LEU A 168 -2.22 1.70 16.18
N CYS A 169 -3.19 1.15 16.90
CA CYS A 169 -4.15 0.23 16.32
C CYS A 169 -5.58 0.55 16.80
N MET A 170 -6.54 0.12 16.04
CA MET A 170 -7.93 -0.09 16.46
C MET A 170 -8.08 -1.57 16.80
N ALA A 171 -8.58 -1.87 17.98
CA ALA A 171 -8.71 -3.26 18.43
C ALA A 171 -10.17 -3.61 18.74
N CYS A 172 -10.56 -4.83 18.35
CA CYS A 172 -11.80 -5.45 18.75
C CYS A 172 -11.49 -6.57 19.75
N ASP A 173 -12.01 -6.46 20.97
CA ASP A 173 -11.87 -7.48 22.03
C ASP A 173 -13.19 -8.23 22.14
N MET A 174 -13.17 -9.52 21.84
CA MET A 174 -14.35 -10.36 21.66
C MET A 174 -14.30 -11.59 22.55
N ILE A 175 -15.47 -11.98 23.08
CA ILE A 175 -15.64 -13.28 23.72
C ILE A 175 -16.35 -14.21 22.74
N VAL A 176 -15.64 -15.27 22.31
CA VAL A 176 -16.17 -16.26 21.39
C VAL A 176 -16.58 -17.50 22.18
N SER A 177 -17.84 -17.89 22.09
CA SER A 177 -18.37 -19.07 22.76
C SER A 177 -17.80 -20.38 22.15
N ALA A 178 -17.96 -21.53 22.84
CA ALA A 178 -17.60 -22.84 22.32
C ALA A 178 -18.32 -23.23 21.02
N SER A 179 -19.44 -22.57 20.69
CA SER A 179 -20.16 -22.75 19.41
C SER A 179 -19.78 -21.75 18.32
N GLY A 180 -18.75 -20.92 18.55
CA GLY A 180 -18.29 -19.92 17.60
C GLY A 180 -19.12 -18.63 17.51
N LYS A 181 -20.00 -18.39 18.48
CA LYS A 181 -20.77 -17.15 18.55
C LYS A 181 -19.98 -16.10 19.34
N VAL A 182 -19.97 -14.86 18.83
CA VAL A 182 -19.46 -13.65 19.46
C VAL A 182 -20.56 -13.03 20.33
#